data_b39ac6afb63cd1035bc6ffa8c65fdc44
#
_entry.id   b39ac6afb63cd1035bc6ffa8c65fdc44
#
_cell.length_a   1.000
_cell.length_b   1.000
_cell.length_c   1.000
_cell.angle_alpha   90.00
_cell.angle_beta   90.00
_cell.angle_gamma   90.00
#
_symmetry.space_group_name_H-M   'P 1'
#
loop_
_entity.id
_entity.type
_entity.pdbx_description
1 polymer ?
#
loop_
_entity_poly.entity_id
_entity_poly.type
_entity_poly.pdbx_seq_one_letter_code
_entity_poly.pdbx_strand_id
1 'polypeptide(L)'
;MIIKENQIKKFVNLIFLKMGLNKKDSALVSEQLINSDMSGHYSHGINRIFQYQNGVKKKIMAINKKPKITNHKNITMVDGQFCFGQIVMKYVCDKIIKNNQDINLISVENSAHVGRLSDYVDRLAKKDFVTLIFCSGGGPNVSPFSSKKRIVGTNPFAFGMPVSKNKNFIVDFSTSQVAEG
;
A
#
# COMPACT_ATOMS: atom_id res chain seq x y z
N MET A 1 -27.38 -5.29 8.01
CA MET A 1 -27.53 -5.55 6.55
C MET A 1 -26.28 -6.27 6.07
N ILE A 2 -26.40 -7.42 5.43
CA ILE A 2 -25.26 -8.15 4.84
C ILE A 2 -25.19 -7.78 3.36
N ILE A 3 -24.06 -7.25 2.92
CA ILE A 3 -23.82 -6.88 1.53
C ILE A 3 -22.92 -7.95 0.90
N LYS A 4 -23.26 -8.42 -0.29
CA LYS A 4 -22.43 -9.40 -1.02
C LYS A 4 -21.15 -8.71 -1.54
N GLU A 5 -20.01 -9.40 -1.44
CA GLU A 5 -18.70 -8.91 -1.87
C GLU A 5 -18.71 -8.28 -3.28
N ASN A 6 -19.33 -8.94 -4.25
CA ASN A 6 -19.40 -8.43 -5.62
C ASN A 6 -20.18 -7.11 -5.74
N GLN A 7 -21.15 -6.88 -4.88
CA GLN A 7 -21.93 -5.63 -4.88
C GLN A 7 -21.09 -4.49 -4.34
N ILE A 8 -20.40 -4.71 -3.21
CA ILE A 8 -19.54 -3.68 -2.62
C ILE A 8 -18.34 -3.39 -3.53
N LYS A 9 -17.75 -4.40 -4.19
CA LYS A 9 -16.67 -4.21 -5.18
C LYS A 9 -17.13 -3.29 -6.33
N LYS A 10 -18.29 -3.55 -6.91
CA LYS A 10 -18.83 -2.68 -7.97
C LYS A 10 -19.06 -1.26 -7.49
N PHE A 11 -19.61 -1.10 -6.30
CA PHE A 11 -19.91 0.21 -5.72
C PHE A 11 -18.64 1.02 -5.47
N VAL A 12 -17.66 0.43 -4.79
CA VAL A 12 -16.36 1.08 -4.49
C VAL A 12 -15.60 1.43 -5.77
N ASN A 13 -15.61 0.53 -6.76
CA ASN A 13 -15.00 0.79 -8.05
C ASN A 13 -15.65 2.00 -8.78
N LEU A 14 -16.97 2.12 -8.74
CA LEU A 14 -17.67 3.28 -9.30
C LEU A 14 -17.29 4.59 -8.61
N ILE A 15 -17.06 4.57 -7.30
CA ILE A 15 -16.59 5.75 -6.56
C ILE A 15 -15.23 6.21 -7.11
N PHE A 16 -14.26 5.30 -7.26
CA PHE A 16 -12.94 5.66 -7.78
C PHE A 16 -12.94 6.07 -9.24
N LEU A 17 -13.79 5.45 -10.07
CA LEU A 17 -14.02 5.92 -11.43
C LEU A 17 -14.56 7.37 -11.45
N LYS A 18 -15.52 7.69 -10.59
CA LYS A 18 -16.04 9.06 -10.45
C LYS A 18 -15.04 10.04 -9.88
N MET A 19 -14.05 9.58 -9.11
CA MET A 19 -12.91 10.41 -8.67
C MET A 19 -11.93 10.70 -9.83
N GLY A 20 -12.05 10.03 -10.97
CA GLY A 20 -11.24 10.23 -12.16
C GLY A 20 -10.14 9.20 -12.38
N LEU A 21 -10.08 8.11 -11.60
CA LEU A 21 -9.15 7.02 -11.88
C LEU A 21 -9.59 6.26 -13.14
N ASN A 22 -8.63 5.76 -13.91
CA ASN A 22 -8.90 4.87 -15.01
C ASN A 22 -9.43 3.50 -14.51
N LYS A 23 -10.01 2.69 -15.40
CA LYS A 23 -10.63 1.40 -15.05
C LYS A 23 -9.70 0.44 -14.30
N LYS A 24 -8.43 0.36 -14.71
CA LYS A 24 -7.44 -0.55 -14.11
C LYS A 24 -7.07 -0.14 -12.69
N ASP A 25 -6.78 1.14 -12.49
CA ASP A 25 -6.36 1.67 -11.21
C ASP A 25 -7.52 1.72 -10.20
N SER A 26 -8.71 2.06 -10.67
CA SER A 26 -9.95 2.02 -9.90
C SER A 26 -10.23 0.60 -9.37
N ALA A 27 -10.15 -0.42 -10.23
CA ALA A 27 -10.35 -1.81 -9.84
C ALA A 27 -9.29 -2.26 -8.80
N LEU A 28 -8.02 -1.92 -9.03
CA LEU A 28 -6.92 -2.26 -8.11
C LEU A 28 -7.13 -1.69 -6.71
N VAL A 29 -7.38 -0.38 -6.61
CA VAL A 29 -7.57 0.29 -5.32
C VAL A 29 -8.80 -0.27 -4.61
N SER A 30 -9.90 -0.46 -5.34
CA SER A 30 -11.13 -1.04 -4.78
C SER A 30 -10.92 -2.44 -4.23
N GLU A 31 -10.23 -3.29 -4.98
CA GLU A 31 -9.95 -4.66 -4.56
C GLU A 31 -9.11 -4.70 -3.28
N GLN A 32 -8.07 -3.88 -3.18
CA GLN A 32 -7.23 -3.86 -1.98
C GLN A 32 -7.97 -3.36 -0.74
N LEU A 33 -8.84 -2.34 -0.87
CA LEU A 33 -9.64 -1.88 0.26
C LEU A 33 -10.60 -2.96 0.75
N ILE A 34 -11.27 -3.65 -0.17
CA ILE A 34 -12.21 -4.71 0.17
C ILE A 34 -11.49 -5.93 0.75
N ASN A 35 -10.36 -6.32 0.19
CA ASN A 35 -9.53 -7.39 0.74
C ASN A 35 -9.04 -7.06 2.16
N SER A 36 -8.79 -5.78 2.45
CA SER A 36 -8.45 -5.34 3.81
C SER A 36 -9.62 -5.55 4.78
N ASP A 37 -10.83 -5.14 4.42
CA ASP A 37 -12.03 -5.37 5.23
C ASP A 37 -12.32 -6.87 5.42
N MET A 38 -12.25 -7.66 4.34
CA MET A 38 -12.46 -9.11 4.38
C MET A 38 -11.42 -9.84 5.24
N SER A 39 -10.25 -9.25 5.43
CA SER A 39 -9.18 -9.76 6.30
C SER A 39 -9.25 -9.21 7.74
N GLY A 40 -10.30 -8.44 8.10
CA GLY A 40 -10.45 -7.84 9.42
C GLY A 40 -9.62 -6.58 9.66
N HIS A 41 -8.97 -6.03 8.63
CA HIS A 41 -8.15 -4.81 8.73
C HIS A 41 -8.95 -3.56 8.31
N TYR A 42 -10.00 -3.25 9.03
CA TYR A 42 -10.95 -2.17 8.72
C TYR A 42 -10.30 -0.79 8.63
N SER A 43 -9.21 -0.56 9.36
CA SER A 43 -8.43 0.68 9.29
C SER A 43 -7.81 0.93 7.91
N HIS A 44 -7.64 -0.10 7.10
CA HIS A 44 -7.10 -0.06 5.74
C HIS A 44 -8.14 -0.41 4.66
N GLY A 45 -9.40 -0.54 5.07
CA GLY A 45 -10.53 -0.90 4.24
C GLY A 45 -11.24 0.29 3.59
N ILE A 46 -12.52 0.10 3.29
CA ILE A 46 -13.36 1.08 2.57
C ILE A 46 -13.52 2.42 3.32
N ASN A 47 -13.28 2.46 4.63
CA ASN A 47 -13.24 3.69 5.40
C ASN A 47 -12.22 4.70 4.87
N ARG A 48 -11.16 4.24 4.18
CA ARG A 48 -10.15 5.10 3.56
C ARG A 48 -10.66 5.88 2.34
N ILE A 49 -11.82 5.55 1.80
CA ILE A 49 -12.42 6.28 0.67
C ILE A 49 -12.54 7.77 0.96
N PHE A 50 -12.98 8.15 2.17
CA PHE A 50 -13.10 9.56 2.57
C PHE A 50 -11.76 10.28 2.61
N GLN A 51 -10.72 9.62 3.12
CA GLN A 51 -9.37 10.15 3.14
C GLN A 51 -8.85 10.37 1.71
N TYR A 52 -9.05 9.40 0.83
CA TYR A 52 -8.61 9.48 -0.57
C TYR A 52 -9.37 10.56 -1.34
N GLN A 53 -10.68 10.64 -1.16
CA GLN A 53 -11.49 11.70 -1.77
C GLN A 53 -11.01 13.09 -1.35
N ASN A 54 -10.76 13.28 -0.06
CA ASN A 54 -10.23 14.55 0.45
C ASN A 54 -8.82 14.83 -0.07
N GLY A 55 -7.95 13.81 -0.17
CA GLY A 55 -6.62 13.94 -0.73
C GLY A 55 -6.63 14.38 -2.19
N VAL A 56 -7.51 13.81 -3.00
CA VAL A 56 -7.69 14.20 -4.42
C VAL A 56 -8.26 15.62 -4.52
N LYS A 57 -9.31 15.96 -3.76
CA LYS A 57 -9.90 17.31 -3.75
C LYS A 57 -8.90 18.38 -3.36
N LYS A 58 -8.04 18.11 -2.37
CA LYS A 58 -7.00 19.02 -1.89
C LYS A 58 -5.73 18.99 -2.75
N LYS A 59 -5.69 18.22 -3.84
CA LYS A 59 -4.54 18.03 -4.72
C LYS A 59 -3.27 17.49 -4.01
N ILE A 60 -3.45 16.83 -2.87
CA ILE A 60 -2.40 16.12 -2.13
C ILE A 60 -2.18 14.73 -2.74
N MET A 61 -3.22 14.13 -3.32
CA MET A 61 -3.15 12.89 -4.07
C MET A 61 -3.39 13.14 -5.55
N ALA A 62 -2.52 12.58 -6.38
CA ALA A 62 -2.59 12.70 -7.83
C ALA A 62 -3.35 11.53 -8.45
N ILE A 63 -4.12 11.82 -9.49
CA ILE A 63 -4.77 10.85 -10.37
C ILE A 63 -4.13 10.89 -11.76
N ASN A 64 -4.15 9.76 -12.46
CA ASN A 64 -3.67 9.65 -13.85
C ASN A 64 -2.19 10.02 -14.06
N LYS A 65 -1.39 10.06 -12.98
CA LYS A 65 0.06 10.09 -13.07
C LYS A 65 0.63 8.67 -12.98
N LYS A 66 1.88 8.50 -13.38
CA LYS A 66 2.61 7.24 -13.29
C LYS A 66 3.85 7.44 -12.44
N PRO A 67 4.22 6.46 -11.59
CA PRO A 67 5.48 6.50 -10.89
C PRO A 67 6.66 6.64 -11.85
N LYS A 68 7.67 7.39 -11.45
CA LYS A 68 8.92 7.55 -12.21
C LYS A 68 10.02 6.75 -11.54
N ILE A 69 10.89 6.15 -12.33
CA ILE A 69 12.05 5.40 -11.84
C ILE A 69 13.33 6.11 -12.24
N THR A 70 14.23 6.21 -11.28
CA THR A 70 15.63 6.54 -11.49
C THR A 70 16.49 5.51 -10.77
N ASN A 71 17.64 5.18 -11.34
CA ASN A 71 18.60 4.28 -10.70
C ASN A 71 19.75 5.11 -10.13
N HIS A 72 20.09 4.87 -8.89
CA HIS A 72 21.25 5.47 -8.24
C HIS A 72 22.11 4.35 -7.66
N LYS A 73 23.22 4.05 -8.33
CA LYS A 73 24.08 2.90 -8.00
C LYS A 73 23.24 1.60 -7.98
N ASN A 74 23.21 0.92 -6.85
CA ASN A 74 22.48 -0.34 -6.65
C ASN A 74 21.05 -0.14 -6.12
N ILE A 75 20.57 1.11 -6.04
CA ILE A 75 19.24 1.44 -5.52
C ILE A 75 18.36 1.92 -6.66
N THR A 76 17.18 1.33 -6.77
CA THR A 76 16.11 1.85 -7.64
C THR A 76 15.28 2.85 -6.83
N MET A 77 15.30 4.10 -7.25
CA MET A 77 14.48 5.17 -6.69
C MET A 77 13.16 5.25 -7.44
N VAL A 78 12.05 5.24 -6.73
CA VAL A 78 10.71 5.35 -7.29
C VAL A 78 10.02 6.59 -6.73
N ASP A 79 9.86 7.62 -7.57
CA ASP A 79 9.02 8.75 -7.25
C ASP A 79 7.56 8.40 -7.59
N GLY A 80 6.74 8.27 -6.58
CA GLY A 80 5.32 7.92 -6.69
C GLY A 80 4.44 9.04 -7.27
N GLN A 81 4.97 10.24 -7.49
CA GLN A 81 4.25 11.40 -8.05
C GLN A 81 2.96 11.73 -7.27
N PHE A 82 2.93 11.42 -5.97
CA PHE A 82 1.75 11.53 -5.09
C PHE A 82 0.53 10.72 -5.56
N CYS A 83 0.75 9.70 -6.38
CA CYS A 83 -0.31 8.76 -6.76
C CYS A 83 -0.80 7.95 -5.54
N PHE A 84 -1.94 7.29 -5.71
CA PHE A 84 -2.41 6.29 -4.76
C PHE A 84 -1.32 5.27 -4.49
N GLY A 85 -1.02 5.04 -3.22
CA GLY A 85 0.10 4.19 -2.84
C GLY A 85 -0.06 2.74 -3.34
N GLN A 86 -1.29 2.26 -3.46
CA GLN A 86 -1.60 0.95 -4.03
C GLN A 86 -1.12 0.83 -5.49
N ILE A 87 -1.27 1.90 -6.27
CA ILE A 87 -0.82 1.96 -7.67
C ILE A 87 0.71 1.97 -7.72
N VAL A 88 1.33 2.78 -6.85
CA VAL A 88 2.80 2.88 -6.76
C VAL A 88 3.41 1.53 -6.37
N MET A 89 2.92 0.91 -5.31
CA MET A 89 3.45 -0.36 -4.82
C MET A 89 3.20 -1.52 -5.77
N LYS A 90 2.04 -1.54 -6.45
CA LYS A 90 1.83 -2.51 -7.53
C LYS A 90 2.85 -2.35 -8.65
N TYR A 91 3.14 -1.11 -9.05
CA TYR A 91 4.15 -0.81 -10.05
C TYR A 91 5.54 -1.31 -9.62
N VAL A 92 5.91 -1.09 -8.35
CA VAL A 92 7.17 -1.61 -7.76
C VAL A 92 7.22 -3.13 -7.84
N CYS A 93 6.17 -3.82 -7.37
CA CYS A 93 6.12 -5.27 -7.41
C CYS A 93 6.23 -5.82 -8.85
N ASP A 94 5.51 -5.21 -9.79
CA ASP A 94 5.56 -5.63 -11.20
C ASP A 94 6.97 -5.44 -11.78
N LYS A 95 7.68 -4.40 -11.36
CA LYS A 95 9.06 -4.14 -11.78
C LYS A 95 10.03 -5.18 -11.24
N ILE A 96 9.93 -5.53 -9.95
CA ILE A 96 10.74 -6.58 -9.32
C ILE A 96 10.53 -7.91 -10.05
N ILE A 97 9.28 -8.31 -10.23
CA ILE A 97 8.92 -9.58 -10.88
C ILE A 97 9.45 -9.63 -12.32
N LYS A 98 9.35 -8.51 -13.05
CA LYS A 98 9.83 -8.44 -14.43
C LYS A 98 11.34 -8.48 -14.53
N ASN A 99 12.07 -7.81 -13.65
CA ASN A 99 13.53 -7.75 -13.69
C ASN A 99 14.17 -9.05 -13.20
N ASN A 100 13.50 -9.79 -12.32
CA ASN A 100 13.92 -11.09 -11.77
C ASN A 100 15.40 -11.12 -11.34
N GLN A 101 15.83 -10.06 -10.63
CA GLN A 101 17.17 -9.96 -10.06
C GLN A 101 17.22 -10.66 -8.71
N ASP A 102 18.38 -11.22 -8.36
CA ASP A 102 18.60 -11.89 -7.07
C ASP A 102 18.39 -10.95 -5.87
N ILE A 103 18.84 -9.70 -6.00
CA ILE A 103 18.67 -8.67 -4.97
C ILE A 103 18.07 -7.42 -5.61
N ASN A 104 16.98 -6.93 -5.02
CA ASN A 104 16.37 -5.66 -5.38
C ASN A 104 16.36 -4.74 -4.16
N LEU A 105 17.01 -3.58 -4.24
CA LEU A 105 16.95 -2.53 -3.23
C LEU A 105 16.19 -1.34 -3.82
N ILE A 106 15.04 -1.03 -3.24
CA ILE A 106 14.12 -0.02 -3.78
C ILE A 106 13.74 0.98 -2.70
N SER A 107 13.87 2.25 -3.02
CA SER A 107 13.35 3.36 -2.22
C SER A 107 12.15 3.97 -2.93
N VAL A 108 11.05 4.18 -2.19
CA VAL A 108 9.84 4.81 -2.71
C VAL A 108 9.61 6.12 -1.96
N GLU A 109 9.44 7.19 -2.70
CA GLU A 109 9.13 8.51 -2.16
C GLU A 109 7.91 9.13 -2.86
N ASN A 110 7.37 10.20 -2.31
CA ASN A 110 6.22 10.92 -2.86
C ASN A 110 5.04 9.97 -3.18
N SER A 111 4.78 9.00 -2.31
CA SER A 111 3.64 8.09 -2.42
C SER A 111 2.55 8.50 -1.43
N ALA A 112 1.29 8.42 -1.85
CA ALA A 112 0.19 8.49 -0.90
C ALA A 112 0.08 7.18 -0.10
N HIS A 113 -0.93 7.08 0.78
CA HIS A 113 -1.16 5.91 1.62
C HIS A 113 -1.13 4.60 0.82
N VAL A 114 -0.28 3.68 1.25
CA VAL A 114 0.03 2.44 0.50
C VAL A 114 -0.93 1.28 0.80
N GLY A 115 -1.78 1.40 1.80
CA GLY A 115 -2.62 0.27 2.27
C GLY A 115 -1.84 -0.71 3.14
N ARG A 116 -2.28 -1.96 3.19
CA ARG A 116 -1.59 -3.03 3.92
C ARG A 116 -0.30 -3.43 3.21
N LEU A 117 0.78 -3.52 3.94
CA LEU A 117 2.07 -3.97 3.39
C LEU A 117 2.06 -5.46 3.07
N SER A 118 1.27 -6.25 3.80
CA SER A 118 1.08 -7.69 3.57
C SER A 118 0.67 -8.03 2.14
N ASP A 119 -0.11 -7.18 1.48
CA ASP A 119 -0.54 -7.41 0.09
C ASP A 119 0.64 -7.46 -0.89
N TYR A 120 1.70 -6.70 -0.62
CA TYR A 120 2.87 -6.62 -1.49
C TYR A 120 3.88 -7.71 -1.21
N VAL A 121 4.15 -7.99 0.07
CA VAL A 121 5.06 -9.08 0.44
C VAL A 121 4.48 -10.44 0.07
N ASP A 122 3.15 -10.65 0.19
CA ASP A 122 2.48 -11.86 -0.28
C ASP A 122 2.53 -12.00 -1.82
N ARG A 123 2.31 -10.88 -2.52
CA ARG A 123 2.42 -10.85 -3.99
C ARG A 123 3.79 -11.27 -4.48
N LEU A 124 4.84 -10.81 -3.81
CA LEU A 124 6.23 -11.13 -4.15
C LEU A 124 6.61 -12.54 -3.69
N ALA A 125 6.16 -12.98 -2.52
CA ALA A 125 6.35 -14.35 -2.06
C ALA A 125 5.73 -15.40 -2.99
N LYS A 126 4.56 -15.11 -3.59
CA LYS A 126 3.96 -15.93 -4.67
C LYS A 126 4.80 -16.02 -5.94
N LYS A 127 5.87 -15.27 -6.02
CA LYS A 127 6.86 -15.24 -7.11
C LYS A 127 8.27 -15.59 -6.62
N ASP A 128 8.34 -16.32 -5.51
CA ASP A 128 9.55 -16.86 -4.89
C ASP A 128 10.55 -15.80 -4.38
N PHE A 129 10.08 -14.56 -4.13
CA PHE A 129 10.90 -13.53 -3.48
C PHE A 129 10.73 -13.55 -1.97
N VAL A 130 11.85 -13.42 -1.25
CA VAL A 130 11.86 -13.00 0.16
C VAL A 130 11.88 -11.48 0.19
N THR A 131 10.96 -10.88 0.93
CA THR A 131 10.74 -9.44 0.88
C THR A 131 10.64 -8.83 2.27
N LEU A 132 11.31 -7.69 2.44
CA LEU A 132 11.24 -6.82 3.61
C LEU A 132 10.72 -5.45 3.15
N ILE A 133 9.74 -4.90 3.85
CA ILE A 133 9.24 -3.55 3.60
C ILE A 133 9.26 -2.77 4.91
N PHE A 134 9.90 -1.62 4.89
CA PHE A 134 9.86 -0.61 5.94
C PHE A 134 9.10 0.60 5.42
N CYS A 135 8.15 1.10 6.19
CA CYS A 135 7.40 2.28 5.80
C CYS A 135 7.48 3.34 6.89
N SER A 136 7.91 4.54 6.51
CA SER A 136 7.75 5.73 7.35
C SER A 136 6.40 6.32 7.00
N GLY A 137 5.42 6.15 7.85
CA GLY A 137 4.05 6.50 7.51
C GLY A 137 3.30 7.21 8.62
N GLY A 138 2.33 7.97 8.16
CA GLY A 138 1.43 8.69 9.03
C GLY A 138 2.00 10.03 9.51
N GLY A 139 1.14 10.74 10.20
CA GLY A 139 1.50 11.98 10.88
C GLY A 139 2.13 11.71 12.26
N PRO A 140 2.28 12.74 13.09
CA PRO A 140 2.80 12.61 14.45
C PRO A 140 1.75 11.96 15.38
N ASN A 141 1.53 10.65 15.20
CA ASN A 141 0.48 9.88 15.88
C ASN A 141 0.98 9.17 17.13
N VAL A 142 2.29 8.94 17.22
CA VAL A 142 2.92 8.13 18.27
C VAL A 142 3.98 8.94 19.02
N SER A 143 4.02 8.75 20.34
CA SER A 143 5.08 9.30 21.18
C SER A 143 6.26 8.34 21.22
N PRO A 144 7.50 8.78 20.97
CA PRO A 144 8.69 7.98 21.23
C PRO A 144 8.83 7.62 22.70
N PHE A 145 9.71 6.65 22.98
CA PHE A 145 10.03 6.27 24.35
C PHE A 145 10.37 7.48 25.22
N SER A 146 9.81 7.56 26.42
CA SER A 146 9.94 8.66 27.38
C SER A 146 9.42 10.03 26.91
N SER A 147 8.76 10.13 25.77
CA SER A 147 8.16 11.39 25.29
C SER A 147 6.67 11.48 25.63
N LYS A 148 6.24 12.68 26.01
CA LYS A 148 4.80 13.02 26.15
C LYS A 148 4.21 13.58 24.85
N LYS A 149 5.03 13.89 23.86
CA LYS A 149 4.60 14.46 22.57
C LYS A 149 4.54 13.39 21.50
N ARG A 150 3.50 13.37 20.71
CA ARG A 150 3.38 12.56 19.50
C ARG A 150 4.19 13.24 18.39
N ILE A 151 5.26 12.60 17.92
CA ILE A 151 6.18 13.17 16.92
C ILE A 151 6.59 12.19 15.82
N VAL A 152 6.26 10.90 15.96
CA VAL A 152 6.55 9.88 14.93
C VAL A 152 5.27 9.23 14.41
N GLY A 153 5.36 8.63 13.24
CA GLY A 153 4.28 7.80 12.69
C GLY A 153 4.29 6.39 13.28
N THR A 154 3.38 5.55 12.80
CA THR A 154 3.25 4.16 13.23
C THR A 154 4.31 3.25 12.65
N ASN A 155 5.01 3.69 11.60
CA ASN A 155 6.17 3.08 10.96
C ASN A 155 6.05 1.55 10.81
N PRO A 156 5.11 1.06 10.00
CA PRO A 156 4.86 -0.36 9.85
C PRO A 156 6.04 -1.08 9.19
N PHE A 157 6.15 -2.36 9.53
CA PHE A 157 7.11 -3.30 8.98
C PHE A 157 6.36 -4.50 8.40
N ALA A 158 6.78 -4.99 7.25
CA ALA A 158 6.28 -6.23 6.70
C ALA A 158 7.42 -7.12 6.20
N PHE A 159 7.21 -8.43 6.37
CA PHE A 159 8.08 -9.48 5.88
C PHE A 159 7.25 -10.54 5.18
N GLY A 160 7.73 -11.05 4.06
CA GLY A 160 7.10 -12.14 3.34
C GLY A 160 8.12 -13.07 2.72
N MET A 161 7.84 -14.38 2.79
CA MET A 161 8.67 -15.40 2.15
C MET A 161 7.82 -16.60 1.69
N PRO A 162 8.18 -17.28 0.61
CA PRO A 162 7.58 -18.55 0.24
C PRO A 162 8.01 -19.63 1.25
N VAL A 163 7.08 -20.49 1.66
CA VAL A 163 7.37 -21.63 2.55
C VAL A 163 7.21 -22.94 1.80
N SER A 164 6.13 -23.04 1.00
CA SER A 164 5.88 -24.21 0.15
C SER A 164 4.94 -23.82 -0.99
N LYS A 165 4.70 -24.74 -1.91
CA LYS A 165 3.72 -24.51 -2.98
C LYS A 165 2.38 -24.07 -2.38
N ASN A 166 1.95 -22.87 -2.69
CA ASN A 166 0.71 -22.22 -2.21
C ASN A 166 0.67 -21.80 -0.73
N LYS A 167 1.81 -21.80 -0.02
CA LYS A 167 1.90 -21.29 1.35
C LYS A 167 3.03 -20.28 1.48
N ASN A 168 2.68 -19.08 1.95
CA ASN A 168 3.63 -18.03 2.26
C ASN A 168 3.61 -17.77 3.76
N PHE A 169 4.76 -17.38 4.30
CA PHE A 169 4.84 -16.79 5.63
C PHE A 169 4.81 -15.28 5.49
N ILE A 170 3.84 -14.64 6.14
CA ILE A 170 3.62 -13.20 6.03
C ILE A 170 3.52 -12.59 7.42
N VAL A 171 4.25 -11.50 7.63
CA VAL A 171 4.18 -10.66 8.82
C VAL A 171 3.94 -9.22 8.37
N ASP A 172 3.00 -8.53 9.00
CA ASP A 172 2.70 -7.12 8.74
C ASP A 172 2.15 -6.50 10.02
N PHE A 173 2.88 -5.57 10.61
CA PHE A 173 2.50 -4.94 11.85
C PHE A 173 3.02 -3.50 11.96
N SER A 174 2.32 -2.70 12.73
CA SER A 174 2.81 -1.39 13.20
C SER A 174 3.95 -1.61 14.20
N THR A 175 5.03 -0.84 14.12
CA THR A 175 6.08 -0.84 15.16
C THR A 175 5.68 -0.05 16.41
N SER A 176 4.51 0.57 16.39
CA SER A 176 3.92 1.27 17.52
C SER A 176 2.88 0.40 18.24
N GLN A 177 2.50 0.81 19.45
CA GLN A 177 1.50 0.10 20.25
C GLN A 177 0.11 0.02 19.58
N VAL A 178 -0.18 0.95 18.69
CA VAL A 178 -1.45 1.02 17.94
C VAL A 178 -1.21 1.25 16.46
N ALA A 179 -2.12 0.77 15.62
CA ALA A 179 -2.14 1.10 14.21
C ALA A 179 -2.80 2.48 13.98
N GLU A 180 -2.53 3.08 12.81
CA GLU A 180 -3.24 4.27 12.37
C GLU A 180 -4.57 3.86 11.72
N GLY A 181 -5.70 4.28 12.32
CA GLY A 181 -7.02 4.01 11.77
C GLY A 181 -8.13 4.08 12.80
#